data_f94809106133f5dacdb9535cc31d2f43
#
_entry.id   f94809106133f5dacdb9535cc31d2f43
#
_cell.length_a   1.000
_cell.length_b   1.000
_cell.length_c   1.000
_cell.angle_alpha   90.00
_cell.angle_beta   90.00
_cell.angle_gamma   90.00
#
_symmetry.space_group_name_H-M   'P 1'
#
loop_
_entity.id
_entity.type
_entity.pdbx_description
1 polymer ?
#
loop_
_entity_poly.entity_id
_entity_poly.type
_entity_poly.pdbx_seq_one_letter_code
_entity_poly.pdbx_strand_id
1 'polypeptide(L)'
;MDHLEKLLNEKTKILSITHISNTLGTINPINEITKLARKFDTKVFIDGAQAIAHQKVNVTELDVDFYCFSAHKLYGPTGVGVLYGKEEILEKLPPYQGGGEMIELVTFEKTTYAKLPSKFEAGTPNISGVIALGKAIEFIEEINLDLIFEYEHMLLNHYNEKSNKIEYYAVSY
;
A
#
# COMPACT_ATOMS: atom_id res chain seq x y z
N MET A 1 -3.88 -1.70 20.02
CA MET A 1 -5.24 -2.09 19.56
C MET A 1 -6.33 -1.38 20.35
N ASP A 2 -6.33 -1.39 21.68
CA ASP A 2 -7.38 -0.79 22.54
C ASP A 2 -7.69 0.69 22.26
N HIS A 3 -6.67 1.46 21.88
CA HIS A 3 -6.89 2.86 21.51
C HIS A 3 -7.62 2.99 20.16
N LEU A 4 -7.29 2.15 19.20
CA LEU A 4 -7.97 2.13 17.91
C LEU A 4 -9.43 1.70 18.05
N GLU A 5 -9.71 0.69 18.88
CA GLU A 5 -11.07 0.22 19.11
C GLU A 5 -11.98 1.32 19.68
N LYS A 6 -11.44 2.20 20.55
CA LYS A 6 -12.18 3.34 21.11
C LYS A 6 -12.46 4.45 20.09
N LEU A 7 -11.70 4.52 18.99
CA LEU A 7 -11.87 5.53 17.94
C LEU A 7 -12.87 5.09 16.87
N LEU A 8 -13.00 3.78 16.64
CA LEU A 8 -13.91 3.24 15.64
C LEU A 8 -15.36 3.26 16.12
N ASN A 9 -16.27 3.63 15.24
CA ASN A 9 -17.70 3.61 15.49
C ASN A 9 -18.47 3.55 14.15
N GLU A 10 -19.78 3.44 14.17
CA GLU A 10 -20.65 3.32 12.99
C GLU A 10 -20.56 4.49 12.00
N LYS A 11 -20.03 5.63 12.44
CA LYS A 11 -19.80 6.82 11.58
C LYS A 11 -18.45 6.76 10.88
N THR A 12 -17.55 5.86 11.29
CA THR A 12 -16.23 5.69 10.67
C THR A 12 -16.39 5.02 9.31
N LYS A 13 -16.13 5.74 8.23
CA LYS A 13 -16.29 5.22 6.87
C LYS A 13 -15.03 4.60 6.30
N ILE A 14 -13.89 5.16 6.66
CA ILE A 14 -12.58 4.69 6.20
C ILE A 14 -11.56 4.81 7.33
N LEU A 15 -10.73 3.80 7.45
CA LEU A 15 -9.53 3.76 8.29
C LEU A 15 -8.32 3.74 7.37
N SER A 16 -7.48 4.77 7.45
CA SER A 16 -6.23 4.83 6.70
C SER A 16 -5.05 4.75 7.66
N ILE A 17 -4.12 3.82 7.40
CA ILE A 17 -2.94 3.59 8.25
C ILE A 17 -1.77 3.08 7.43
N THR A 18 -0.54 3.36 7.86
CA THR A 18 0.66 2.79 7.26
C THR A 18 0.83 1.33 7.65
N HIS A 19 1.36 0.50 6.74
CA HIS A 19 1.75 -0.88 7.08
C HIS A 19 3.03 -0.88 7.93
N ILE A 20 4.06 -0.18 7.46
CA ILE A 20 5.31 0.05 8.20
C ILE A 20 5.58 1.54 8.29
N SER A 21 5.97 2.01 9.47
CA SER A 21 6.34 3.41 9.68
C SER A 21 7.68 3.73 9.01
N ASN A 22 7.73 4.82 8.26
CA ASN A 22 8.97 5.33 7.68
C ASN A 22 9.93 6.00 8.69
N THR A 23 9.46 6.26 9.90
CA THR A 23 10.23 6.96 10.94
C THR A 23 10.82 5.98 11.94
N LEU A 24 10.00 5.09 12.47
CA LEU A 24 10.38 4.17 13.55
C LEU A 24 10.49 2.70 13.10
N GLY A 25 10.06 2.37 11.86
CA GLY A 25 10.02 0.99 11.40
C GLY A 25 8.92 0.14 12.04
N THR A 26 8.05 0.73 12.87
CA THR A 26 6.94 0.00 13.51
C THR A 26 6.08 -0.67 12.47
N ILE A 27 5.88 -1.99 12.62
CA ILE A 27 5.01 -2.80 11.76
C ILE A 27 3.63 -2.88 12.41
N ASN A 28 2.63 -2.34 11.72
CA ASN A 28 1.25 -2.38 12.20
C ASN A 28 0.61 -3.76 11.91
N PRO A 29 -0.16 -4.33 12.85
CA PRO A 29 -0.82 -5.63 12.71
C PRO A 29 -2.07 -5.51 11.82
N ILE A 30 -1.87 -5.42 10.50
CA ILE A 30 -2.93 -5.09 9.53
C ILE A 30 -4.09 -6.08 9.58
N ASN A 31 -3.82 -7.38 9.74
CA ASN A 31 -4.86 -8.40 9.86
C ASN A 31 -5.81 -8.14 11.05
N GLU A 32 -5.26 -7.76 12.20
CA GLU A 32 -6.05 -7.47 13.40
C GLU A 32 -6.82 -6.16 13.25
N ILE A 33 -6.17 -5.16 12.67
CA ILE A 33 -6.78 -3.85 12.37
C ILE A 33 -7.94 -4.02 11.39
N THR A 34 -7.77 -4.80 10.33
CA THR A 34 -8.82 -5.07 9.34
C THR A 34 -10.01 -5.80 9.99
N LYS A 35 -9.75 -6.86 10.77
CA LYS A 35 -10.80 -7.58 11.49
C LYS A 35 -11.57 -6.67 12.45
N LEU A 36 -10.88 -5.75 13.12
CA LEU A 36 -11.53 -4.78 14.01
C LEU A 36 -12.40 -3.78 13.21
N ALA A 37 -11.87 -3.23 12.11
CA ALA A 37 -12.59 -2.28 11.25
C ALA A 37 -13.87 -2.89 10.65
N ARG A 38 -13.84 -4.20 10.29
CA ARG A 38 -15.02 -4.92 9.78
C ARG A 38 -16.19 -4.97 10.75
N LYS A 39 -15.97 -4.92 12.08
CA LYS A 39 -17.05 -4.86 13.06
C LYS A 39 -17.92 -3.59 12.93
N PHE A 40 -17.39 -2.55 12.30
CA PHE A 40 -18.03 -1.24 12.12
C PHE A 40 -18.35 -0.92 10.64
N ASP A 41 -18.26 -1.90 9.73
CA ASP A 41 -18.36 -1.70 8.27
C ASP A 41 -17.42 -0.60 7.73
N THR A 42 -16.29 -0.43 8.40
CA THR A 42 -15.27 0.57 8.02
C THR A 42 -14.36 0.00 6.94
N LYS A 43 -14.17 0.76 5.85
CA LYS A 43 -13.21 0.39 4.78
C LYS A 43 -11.78 0.63 5.25
N VAL A 44 -10.86 -0.24 4.83
CA VAL A 44 -9.45 -0.20 5.25
C VAL A 44 -8.57 0.16 4.07
N PHE A 45 -7.85 1.28 4.20
CA PHE A 45 -6.86 1.76 3.26
C PHE A 45 -5.47 1.67 3.87
N ILE A 46 -4.57 0.94 3.24
CA ILE A 46 -3.21 0.74 3.73
C ILE A 46 -2.19 1.46 2.86
N ASP A 47 -1.38 2.31 3.49
CA ASP A 47 -0.15 2.81 2.90
C ASP A 47 0.95 1.76 3.10
N GLY A 48 1.26 1.03 2.03
CA GLY A 48 2.29 0.00 1.99
C GLY A 48 3.64 0.48 1.48
N ALA A 49 3.82 1.80 1.34
CA ALA A 49 5.01 2.36 0.70
C ALA A 49 6.34 1.89 1.32
N GLN A 50 6.38 1.67 2.61
CA GLN A 50 7.57 1.09 3.26
C GLN A 50 7.54 -0.45 3.27
N ALA A 51 6.38 -1.07 3.40
CA ALA A 51 6.29 -2.52 3.57
C ALA A 51 6.68 -3.31 2.33
N ILE A 52 6.36 -2.80 1.13
CA ILE A 52 6.44 -3.56 -0.12
C ILE A 52 7.85 -4.03 -0.48
N ALA A 53 8.89 -3.34 -0.02
CA ALA A 53 10.28 -3.70 -0.27
C ALA A 53 10.91 -4.58 0.82
N HIS A 54 10.25 -4.73 1.97
CA HIS A 54 10.82 -5.36 3.16
C HIS A 54 10.13 -6.67 3.54
N GLN A 55 8.89 -6.88 3.12
CA GLN A 55 8.15 -8.10 3.44
C GLN A 55 7.16 -8.46 2.34
N LYS A 56 6.80 -9.74 2.26
CA LYS A 56 5.74 -10.21 1.38
C LYS A 56 4.39 -9.63 1.82
N VAL A 57 3.64 -9.14 0.83
CA VAL A 57 2.30 -8.58 1.04
C VAL A 57 1.30 -9.36 0.18
N ASN A 58 0.31 -9.97 0.84
CA ASN A 58 -0.82 -10.59 0.18
C ASN A 58 -2.11 -9.83 0.55
N VAL A 59 -2.58 -8.99 -0.36
CA VAL A 59 -3.75 -8.11 -0.12
C VAL A 59 -5.04 -8.91 0.08
N THR A 60 -5.13 -10.13 -0.48
CA THR A 60 -6.27 -11.02 -0.29
C THR A 60 -6.30 -11.58 1.13
N GLU A 61 -5.17 -12.03 1.66
CA GLU A 61 -5.05 -12.52 3.03
C GLU A 61 -5.24 -11.40 4.07
N LEU A 62 -4.76 -10.19 3.77
CA LEU A 62 -4.96 -9.01 4.61
C LEU A 62 -6.42 -8.52 4.59
N ASP A 63 -7.22 -8.93 3.60
CA ASP A 63 -8.62 -8.52 3.37
C ASP A 63 -8.82 -6.99 3.38
N VAL A 64 -7.82 -6.24 2.96
CA VAL A 64 -7.89 -4.77 2.88
C VAL A 64 -8.72 -4.31 1.68
N ASP A 65 -9.36 -3.15 1.78
CA ASP A 65 -10.15 -2.59 0.69
C ASP A 65 -9.28 -1.85 -0.32
N PHE A 66 -8.21 -1.21 0.17
CA PHE A 66 -7.22 -0.51 -0.64
C PHE A 66 -5.81 -0.73 -0.09
N TYR A 67 -4.84 -0.80 -1.00
CA TYR A 67 -3.42 -0.86 -0.68
C TYR A 67 -2.63 -0.07 -1.70
N CYS A 68 -1.76 0.85 -1.28
CA CYS A 68 -0.97 1.63 -2.22
C CYS A 68 0.52 1.60 -1.90
N PHE A 69 1.34 1.79 -2.93
CA PHE A 69 2.77 1.97 -2.79
C PHE A 69 3.37 2.74 -3.96
N SER A 70 4.61 3.19 -3.80
CA SER A 70 5.38 3.89 -4.83
C SER A 70 6.51 3.01 -5.35
N ALA A 71 6.68 2.96 -6.68
CA ALA A 71 7.68 2.12 -7.33
C ALA A 71 9.11 2.41 -6.87
N HIS A 72 9.46 3.68 -6.65
CA HIS A 72 10.82 4.06 -6.26
C HIS A 72 11.25 3.51 -4.87
N LYS A 73 10.30 3.09 -4.04
CA LYS A 73 10.58 2.41 -2.77
C LYS A 73 10.76 0.90 -2.93
N LEU A 74 10.37 0.36 -4.09
CA LEU A 74 10.57 -1.04 -4.48
C LEU A 74 11.67 -1.16 -5.55
N TYR A 75 12.74 -0.38 -5.44
CA TYR A 75 13.87 -0.35 -6.39
C TYR A 75 13.49 0.01 -7.83
N GLY A 76 12.25 0.41 -8.05
CA GLY A 76 11.72 0.85 -9.34
C GLY A 76 11.95 2.35 -9.60
N PRO A 77 11.46 2.86 -10.74
CA PRO A 77 11.62 4.25 -11.12
C PRO A 77 10.73 5.19 -10.30
N THR A 78 11.08 6.48 -10.29
CA THR A 78 10.21 7.54 -9.83
C THR A 78 9.04 7.77 -10.80
N GLY A 79 7.97 8.42 -10.33
CA GLY A 79 6.82 8.79 -11.17
C GLY A 79 5.85 7.64 -11.47
N VAL A 80 5.99 6.50 -10.77
CA VAL A 80 5.06 5.36 -10.82
C VAL A 80 4.60 5.02 -9.42
N GLY A 81 3.32 4.77 -9.28
CA GLY A 81 2.69 4.25 -8.07
C GLY A 81 1.61 3.25 -8.41
N VAL A 82 1.27 2.40 -7.47
CA VAL A 82 0.25 1.37 -7.62
C VAL A 82 -0.80 1.55 -6.54
N LEU A 83 -2.06 1.48 -6.93
CA LEU A 83 -3.20 1.37 -6.03
C LEU A 83 -3.93 0.06 -6.33
N TYR A 84 -3.92 -0.85 -5.37
CA TYR A 84 -4.88 -1.95 -5.32
C TYR A 84 -6.19 -1.48 -4.68
N GLY A 85 -7.31 -1.93 -5.23
CA GLY A 85 -8.62 -1.75 -4.63
C GLY A 85 -9.52 -2.95 -4.94
N LYS A 86 -10.42 -3.30 -4.01
CA LYS A 86 -11.44 -4.33 -4.27
C LYS A 86 -12.34 -3.89 -5.43
N GLU A 87 -12.55 -4.78 -6.39
CA GLU A 87 -13.29 -4.50 -7.63
C GLU A 87 -14.67 -3.92 -7.35
N GLU A 88 -15.42 -4.52 -6.44
CA GLU A 88 -16.78 -4.07 -6.09
C GLU A 88 -16.84 -2.66 -5.47
N ILE A 89 -15.71 -2.17 -4.96
CA ILE A 89 -15.59 -0.80 -4.44
C ILE A 89 -15.20 0.14 -5.58
N LEU A 90 -14.18 -0.24 -6.36
CA LEU A 90 -13.71 0.55 -7.50
C LEU A 90 -14.82 0.78 -8.53
N GLU A 91 -15.68 -0.21 -8.79
CA GLU A 91 -16.81 -0.07 -9.69
C GLU A 91 -17.79 1.05 -9.26
N LYS A 92 -17.98 1.23 -7.96
CA LYS A 92 -18.89 2.25 -7.39
C LYS A 92 -18.27 3.64 -7.29
N LEU A 93 -16.97 3.75 -7.29
CA LEU A 93 -16.28 5.04 -7.20
C LEU A 93 -16.37 5.80 -8.53
N PRO A 94 -16.54 7.13 -8.51
CA PRO A 94 -16.36 7.94 -9.71
C PRO A 94 -14.88 7.93 -10.13
N PRO A 95 -14.57 8.18 -11.42
CA PRO A 95 -13.19 8.38 -11.83
C PRO A 95 -12.56 9.57 -11.10
N TYR A 96 -11.27 9.47 -10.82
CA TYR A 96 -10.53 10.52 -10.11
C TYR A 96 -10.34 11.78 -10.98
N GLN A 97 -10.05 11.59 -12.27
CA GLN A 97 -9.85 12.65 -13.24
C GLN A 97 -10.32 12.19 -14.62
N GLY A 98 -10.61 13.14 -15.51
CA GLY A 98 -10.98 12.88 -16.90
C GLY A 98 -9.76 12.98 -17.82
N GLY A 99 -9.81 12.26 -18.96
CA GLY A 99 -8.77 12.28 -19.98
C GLY A 99 -8.99 11.22 -21.05
N GLY A 100 -8.04 11.06 -21.94
CA GLY A 100 -8.04 9.97 -22.93
C GLY A 100 -7.98 8.61 -22.24
N GLU A 101 -8.34 7.56 -22.96
CA GLU A 101 -8.32 6.13 -22.58
C GLU A 101 -9.31 5.73 -21.47
N MET A 102 -9.66 6.63 -20.53
CA MET A 102 -10.59 6.34 -19.43
C MET A 102 -12.07 6.57 -19.76
N ILE A 103 -12.36 7.08 -20.95
CA ILE A 103 -13.71 7.38 -21.45
C ILE A 103 -14.15 6.26 -22.37
N GLU A 104 -15.44 5.83 -22.27
CA GLU A 104 -16.09 4.95 -23.26
C GLU A 104 -16.89 5.76 -24.28
N LEU A 105 -17.73 6.68 -23.81
CA LEU A 105 -18.58 7.53 -24.64
C LEU A 105 -18.72 8.92 -24.01
N VAL A 106 -18.65 9.95 -24.87
CA VAL A 106 -18.94 11.35 -24.47
C VAL A 106 -20.02 11.90 -25.41
N THR A 107 -21.10 12.40 -24.82
CA THR A 107 -22.13 13.18 -25.50
C THR A 107 -22.37 14.49 -24.74
N PHE A 108 -23.21 15.35 -25.28
CA PHE A 108 -23.60 16.58 -24.55
C PHE A 108 -24.42 16.28 -23.30
N GLU A 109 -25.13 15.15 -23.24
CA GLU A 109 -26.04 14.78 -22.15
C GLU A 109 -25.32 13.95 -21.07
N LYS A 110 -24.33 13.12 -21.46
CA LYS A 110 -23.65 12.22 -20.52
C LYS A 110 -22.26 11.80 -20.98
N THR A 111 -21.46 11.41 -20.01
CA THR A 111 -20.20 10.68 -20.22
C THR A 111 -20.30 9.31 -19.58
N THR A 112 -19.85 8.26 -20.29
CA THR A 112 -19.62 6.93 -19.73
C THR A 112 -18.13 6.63 -19.72
N TYR A 113 -17.70 5.77 -18.82
CA TYR A 113 -16.30 5.54 -18.55
C TYR A 113 -15.90 4.13 -18.91
N ALA A 114 -14.64 3.95 -19.26
CA ALA A 114 -14.06 2.66 -19.53
C ALA A 114 -14.17 1.73 -18.30
N LYS A 115 -14.01 0.44 -18.54
CA LYS A 115 -13.95 -0.56 -17.46
C LYS A 115 -12.67 -0.42 -16.63
N LEU A 116 -12.65 -1.04 -15.47
CA LEU A 116 -11.43 -1.18 -14.67
C LEU A 116 -10.36 -1.97 -15.45
N PRO A 117 -9.09 -1.63 -15.32
CA PRO A 117 -8.53 -0.52 -14.52
C PRO A 117 -8.56 0.84 -15.22
N SER A 118 -8.80 0.90 -16.55
CA SER A 118 -8.70 2.10 -17.38
C SER A 118 -9.54 3.28 -16.90
N LYS A 119 -10.66 3.03 -16.21
CA LYS A 119 -11.51 4.03 -15.56
C LYS A 119 -10.73 5.02 -14.68
N PHE A 120 -9.63 4.59 -14.07
CA PHE A 120 -8.79 5.38 -13.17
C PHE A 120 -7.46 5.78 -13.78
N GLU A 121 -7.20 5.45 -15.05
CA GLU A 121 -5.94 5.68 -15.74
C GLU A 121 -6.13 6.65 -16.89
N ALA A 122 -6.23 7.95 -16.59
CA ALA A 122 -6.48 9.00 -17.57
C ALA A 122 -5.21 9.44 -18.30
N GLY A 123 -5.27 9.39 -19.63
CA GLY A 123 -4.18 9.81 -20.52
C GLY A 123 -3.12 8.74 -20.75
N THR A 124 -2.12 9.06 -21.57
CA THR A 124 -1.01 8.15 -21.86
C THR A 124 -0.23 7.84 -20.59
N PRO A 125 -0.12 6.56 -20.18
CA PRO A 125 0.57 6.20 -18.96
C PRO A 125 2.08 6.38 -19.07
N ASN A 126 2.79 6.37 -17.94
CA ASN A 126 4.26 6.31 -17.90
C ASN A 126 4.73 4.91 -18.31
N ILE A 127 4.70 4.61 -19.61
CA ILE A 127 4.96 3.28 -20.18
C ILE A 127 6.33 2.73 -19.76
N SER A 128 7.38 3.53 -19.93
CA SER A 128 8.74 3.12 -19.58
C SER A 128 8.91 2.87 -18.08
N GLY A 129 8.28 3.70 -17.25
CA GLY A 129 8.31 3.54 -15.80
C GLY A 129 7.58 2.27 -15.32
N VAL A 130 6.43 1.93 -15.93
CA VAL A 130 5.70 0.71 -15.58
C VAL A 130 6.46 -0.55 -15.98
N ILE A 131 7.07 -0.54 -17.19
CA ILE A 131 7.94 -1.65 -17.64
C ILE A 131 9.15 -1.82 -16.69
N ALA A 132 9.78 -0.71 -16.30
CA ALA A 132 10.92 -0.73 -15.38
C ALA A 132 10.52 -1.20 -13.97
N LEU A 133 9.29 -0.88 -13.50
CA LEU A 133 8.76 -1.43 -12.25
C LEU A 133 8.63 -2.95 -12.34
N GLY A 134 8.11 -3.49 -13.46
CA GLY A 134 8.04 -4.93 -13.68
C GLY A 134 9.42 -5.60 -13.52
N LYS A 135 10.46 -4.99 -14.09
CA LYS A 135 11.85 -5.48 -13.97
C LYS A 135 12.39 -5.40 -12.54
N ALA A 136 12.03 -4.35 -11.79
CA ALA A 136 12.40 -4.24 -10.38
C ALA A 136 11.74 -5.34 -9.52
N ILE A 137 10.48 -5.68 -9.81
CA ILE A 137 9.76 -6.78 -9.13
C ILE A 137 10.45 -8.12 -9.41
N GLU A 138 10.77 -8.44 -10.68
CA GLU A 138 11.50 -9.65 -11.04
C GLU A 138 12.84 -9.74 -10.29
N PHE A 139 13.60 -8.66 -10.22
CA PHE A 139 14.86 -8.59 -9.47
C PHE A 139 14.70 -8.91 -7.98
N ILE A 140 13.67 -8.37 -7.34
CA ILE A 140 13.37 -8.63 -5.93
C ILE A 140 12.95 -10.09 -5.72
N GLU A 141 12.15 -10.65 -6.64
CA GLU A 141 11.74 -12.05 -6.59
C GLU A 141 12.94 -13.01 -6.74
N GLU A 142 13.91 -12.67 -7.58
CA GLU A 142 15.18 -13.44 -7.71
C GLU A 142 15.99 -13.44 -6.41
N ILE A 143 16.03 -12.33 -5.67
CA ILE A 143 16.72 -12.25 -4.36
C ILE A 143 15.93 -12.99 -3.27
N ASN A 144 14.62 -13.01 -3.34
CA ASN A 144 13.67 -13.49 -2.35
C ASN A 144 13.45 -12.53 -1.16
N LEU A 145 12.25 -11.98 -1.06
CA LEU A 145 11.85 -11.05 0.01
C LEU A 145 12.00 -11.63 1.43
N ASP A 146 11.83 -12.93 1.62
CA ASP A 146 12.02 -13.55 2.94
C ASP A 146 13.49 -13.44 3.39
N LEU A 147 14.44 -13.62 2.47
CA LEU A 147 15.87 -13.45 2.78
C LEU A 147 16.22 -11.98 3.06
N ILE A 148 15.59 -11.04 2.36
CA ILE A 148 15.76 -9.61 2.64
C ILE A 148 15.29 -9.31 4.05
N PHE A 149 14.07 -9.73 4.41
CA PHE A 149 13.49 -9.54 5.73
C PHE A 149 14.37 -10.12 6.84
N GLU A 150 14.83 -11.37 6.69
CA GLU A 150 15.71 -12.03 7.66
C GLU A 150 17.04 -11.28 7.84
N TYR A 151 17.64 -10.85 6.73
CA TYR A 151 18.90 -10.11 6.74
C TYR A 151 18.77 -8.74 7.42
N GLU A 152 17.70 -8.00 7.13
CA GLU A 152 17.42 -6.71 7.77
C GLU A 152 17.22 -6.86 9.28
N HIS A 153 16.51 -7.91 9.71
CA HIS A 153 16.32 -8.20 11.13
C HIS A 153 17.64 -8.59 11.83
N MET A 154 18.50 -9.32 11.14
CA MET A 154 19.83 -9.63 11.65
C MET A 154 20.66 -8.34 11.86
N LEU A 155 20.64 -7.43 10.89
CA LEU A 155 21.32 -6.13 11.00
C LEU A 155 20.74 -5.26 12.12
N LEU A 156 19.41 -5.21 12.27
CA LEU A 156 18.73 -4.49 13.33
C LEU A 156 19.12 -5.02 14.73
N ASN A 157 19.10 -6.34 14.89
CA ASN A 157 19.49 -6.98 16.14
C ASN A 157 20.96 -6.68 16.47
N HIS A 158 21.86 -6.78 15.49
CA HIS A 158 23.26 -6.43 15.67
C HIS A 158 23.45 -4.95 16.07
N TYR A 159 22.70 -4.04 15.45
CA TYR A 159 22.70 -2.62 15.82
C TYR A 159 22.23 -2.44 17.27
N ASN A 160 21.12 -3.03 17.66
CA ASN A 160 20.55 -2.91 19.00
C ASN A 160 21.52 -3.44 20.08
N GLU A 161 22.18 -4.58 19.83
CA GLU A 161 23.19 -5.12 20.73
C GLU A 161 24.39 -4.16 20.94
N LYS A 162 24.76 -3.41 19.90
CA LYS A 162 25.86 -2.44 19.98
C LYS A 162 25.40 -1.11 20.56
N SER A 163 24.22 -0.61 20.19
CA SER A 163 23.67 0.67 20.62
C SER A 163 23.26 0.67 22.09
N ASN A 164 22.77 -0.43 22.64
CA ASN A 164 22.50 -0.58 24.08
C ASN A 164 23.76 -0.43 24.96
N LYS A 165 24.95 -0.44 24.36
CA LYS A 165 26.22 -0.13 25.02
C LYS A 165 26.56 1.38 25.00
N ILE A 166 25.78 2.16 24.24
CA ILE A 166 25.92 3.61 24.12
C ILE A 166 24.69 4.21 24.81
N GLU A 167 24.87 4.90 25.94
CA GLU A 167 23.79 5.39 26.84
C GLU A 167 22.76 6.36 26.22
N TYR A 168 22.63 6.51 24.90
CA TYR A 168 21.90 7.63 24.30
C TYR A 168 20.78 7.31 23.28
N TYR A 169 20.44 6.08 22.91
CA TYR A 169 19.31 5.85 22.01
C TYR A 169 18.54 4.57 22.34
N ALA A 170 17.53 4.69 23.18
CA ALA A 170 16.48 3.69 23.23
C ALA A 170 15.54 3.90 22.03
N VAL A 171 15.69 3.13 20.97
CA VAL A 171 14.66 2.97 19.94
C VAL A 171 13.71 1.91 20.47
N SER A 172 12.57 2.33 20.99
CA SER A 172 11.46 1.42 21.35
C SER A 172 10.66 1.12 20.09
N TYR A 173 10.61 -0.14 19.70
CA TYR A 173 9.70 -0.65 18.69
C TYR A 173 8.41 -1.16 19.32
#